data_37823d914dc5e9189b5bd6e662c06259
#
_entry.id   37823d914dc5e9189b5bd6e662c06259
#
_cell.length_a   1.000
_cell.length_b   1.000
_cell.length_c   1.000
_cell.angle_alpha   90.00
_cell.angle_beta   90.00
_cell.angle_gamma   90.00
#
_symmetry.space_group_name_H-M   'P 1'
#
loop_
_entity.id
_entity.type
_entity.pdbx_description
1 polymer ?
#
loop_
_entity_poly.entity_id
_entity_poly.type
_entity_poly.pdbx_seq_one_letter_code
_entity_poly.pdbx_strand_id
1 'polypeptide(L)'
;MNEIRPAPALDDAVLLVDGDIVSRHAIAGYLRHCGYRVVEAFDTNEAMKALGYPSLVIDVIVCDVGAGGDMSGFELACWVRRHRPGIEVRLAASPEGAARTAAGLCEIGPHLHRPYEPQFVADEIRSLRAARDRA
;
A
#
# COMPACT_ATOMS: atom_id res chain seq x y z
N MET A 1 4.24 -32.73 14.87
CA MET A 1 3.75 -32.38 14.47
C MET A 1 3.85 -31.41 13.77
N ASN A 2 3.79 -31.15 13.21
CA ASN A 2 3.96 -30.22 12.56
C ASN A 2 3.23 -29.25 12.85
N GLU A 3 3.66 -28.36 13.06
CA GLU A 3 3.02 -27.40 13.29
C GLU A 3 2.51 -26.90 12.17
N ILE A 4 1.37 -26.65 12.09
CA ILE A 4 0.81 -26.05 11.04
C ILE A 4 0.99 -24.64 11.20
N ARG A 5 1.66 -24.05 10.29
CA ARG A 5 1.81 -22.66 10.32
C ARG A 5 0.59 -22.06 9.79
N PRO A 6 0.10 -21.00 10.35
CA PRO A 6 -0.99 -20.26 9.79
C PRO A 6 -0.59 -19.81 8.41
N ALA A 7 -1.53 -19.71 7.54
CA ALA A 7 -1.26 -19.25 6.18
C ALA A 7 -0.77 -17.82 6.25
N PRO A 8 0.50 -17.58 5.97
CA PRO A 8 1.03 -16.24 6.15
C PRO A 8 0.39 -15.23 5.21
N ALA A 9 -0.01 -15.68 4.05
CA ALA A 9 -0.56 -14.76 3.07
C ALA A 9 -1.86 -14.13 3.52
N LEU A 10 -2.59 -14.77 4.41
CA LEU A 10 -3.86 -14.22 4.87
C LEU A 10 -3.68 -13.02 5.76
N ASP A 11 -2.53 -12.95 6.43
CA ASP A 11 -2.28 -11.90 7.39
C ASP A 11 -1.28 -10.85 6.91
N ASP A 12 -0.89 -10.93 5.64
CA ASP A 12 0.13 -10.02 5.13
C ASP A 12 -0.44 -9.17 4.01
N ALA A 13 -1.57 -8.53 4.27
CA ALA A 13 -2.25 -7.74 3.27
C ALA A 13 -2.01 -6.26 3.48
N VAL A 14 -1.71 -5.57 2.40
CA VAL A 14 -1.52 -4.12 2.38
C VAL A 14 -2.65 -3.51 1.56
N LEU A 15 -3.29 -2.51 2.12
CA LEU A 15 -4.26 -1.70 1.38
C LEU A 15 -3.51 -0.46 0.91
N LEU A 16 -3.41 -0.32 -0.40
CA LEU A 16 -2.66 0.78 -1.00
C LEU A 16 -3.64 1.77 -1.61
N VAL A 17 -3.63 3.00 -1.11
CA VAL A 17 -4.58 4.03 -1.49
C VAL A 17 -3.85 5.15 -2.21
N ASP A 18 -4.10 5.30 -3.49
CA ASP A 18 -3.42 6.30 -4.30
C ASP A 18 -4.27 6.55 -5.55
N GLY A 19 -4.60 7.80 -5.81
CA GLY A 19 -5.41 8.16 -6.96
C GLY A 19 -4.66 8.10 -8.28
N ASP A 20 -3.33 8.12 -8.25
CA ASP A 20 -2.54 8.06 -9.47
C ASP A 20 -2.29 6.60 -9.81
N ILE A 21 -2.86 6.16 -10.95
CA ILE A 21 -2.79 4.75 -11.31
C ILE A 21 -1.37 4.28 -11.58
N VAL A 22 -0.51 5.16 -12.10
CA VAL A 22 0.88 4.80 -12.40
C VAL A 22 1.63 4.51 -11.11
N SER A 23 1.55 5.43 -10.14
CA SER A 23 2.18 5.26 -8.84
C SER A 23 1.62 4.04 -8.13
N ARG A 24 0.30 3.94 -8.08
CA ARG A 24 -0.35 2.87 -7.34
C ARG A 24 0.06 1.51 -7.90
N HIS A 25 0.01 1.37 -9.21
CA HIS A 25 0.32 0.08 -9.82
C HIS A 25 1.78 -0.32 -9.62
N ALA A 26 2.68 0.64 -9.75
CA ALA A 26 4.11 0.37 -9.56
C ALA A 26 4.42 -0.05 -8.12
N ILE A 27 3.86 0.67 -7.16
CA ILE A 27 4.09 0.34 -5.74
C ILE A 27 3.44 -1.00 -5.40
N ALA A 28 2.24 -1.25 -5.93
CA ALA A 28 1.58 -2.53 -5.69
C ALA A 28 2.42 -3.69 -6.23
N GLY A 29 2.98 -3.52 -7.43
CA GLY A 29 3.85 -4.54 -8.00
C GLY A 29 5.08 -4.80 -7.14
N TYR A 30 5.68 -3.74 -6.62
CA TYR A 30 6.83 -3.85 -5.74
C TYR A 30 6.48 -4.68 -4.49
N LEU A 31 5.35 -4.35 -3.85
CA LEU A 31 4.94 -5.07 -2.65
C LEU A 31 4.58 -6.52 -2.95
N ARG A 32 3.95 -6.78 -4.08
CA ARG A 32 3.62 -8.15 -4.46
C ARG A 32 4.85 -8.98 -4.70
N HIS A 33 5.90 -8.39 -5.26
CA HIS A 33 7.17 -9.10 -5.42
C HIS A 33 7.79 -9.47 -4.08
N CYS A 34 7.51 -8.71 -3.04
CA CYS A 34 8.00 -9.00 -1.70
C CYS A 34 7.13 -10.03 -0.98
N GLY A 35 6.04 -10.46 -1.60
CA GLY A 35 5.19 -11.48 -1.01
C GLY A 35 3.95 -10.98 -0.33
N TYR A 36 3.68 -9.68 -0.34
CA TYR A 36 2.46 -9.15 0.22
C TYR A 36 1.29 -9.36 -0.71
N ARG A 37 0.13 -9.57 -0.12
CA ARG A 37 -1.13 -9.41 -0.85
C ARG A 37 -1.45 -7.93 -0.82
N VAL A 38 -1.86 -7.39 -1.96
CA VAL A 38 -2.10 -5.96 -2.08
C VAL A 38 -3.50 -5.74 -2.62
N VAL A 39 -4.24 -4.90 -1.91
CA VAL A 39 -5.54 -4.43 -2.36
C VAL A 39 -5.36 -2.98 -2.74
N GLU A 40 -5.74 -2.63 -3.94
CA GLU A 40 -5.57 -1.27 -4.45
C GLU A 40 -6.88 -0.50 -4.35
N ALA A 41 -6.78 0.73 -3.88
CA ALA A 41 -7.91 1.63 -3.80
C ALA A 41 -7.49 2.97 -4.41
N PHE A 42 -8.33 3.55 -5.25
CA PHE A 42 -7.93 4.80 -5.87
C PHE A 42 -8.31 6.02 -5.02
N ASP A 43 -9.16 5.85 -4.01
CA ASP A 43 -9.48 6.94 -3.08
C ASP A 43 -9.89 6.37 -1.73
N THR A 44 -10.19 7.26 -0.79
CA THR A 44 -10.54 6.83 0.55
C THR A 44 -11.91 6.16 0.61
N ASN A 45 -12.80 6.44 -0.33
CA ASN A 45 -14.09 5.76 -0.38
C ASN A 45 -13.91 4.29 -0.72
N GLU A 46 -13.05 3.98 -1.69
CA GLU A 46 -12.72 2.59 -1.99
C GLU A 46 -12.01 1.92 -0.84
N ALA A 47 -11.14 2.66 -0.15
CA ALA A 47 -10.44 2.12 1.01
C ALA A 47 -11.42 1.71 2.09
N MET A 48 -12.44 2.55 2.34
CA MET A 48 -13.44 2.22 3.35
C MET A 48 -14.25 1.00 2.96
N LYS A 49 -14.53 0.82 1.68
CA LYS A 49 -15.23 -0.38 1.22
C LYS A 49 -14.39 -1.62 1.48
N ALA A 50 -13.09 -1.54 1.19
CA ALA A 50 -12.20 -2.66 1.44
C ALA A 50 -12.15 -3.03 2.92
N LEU A 51 -12.09 -2.02 3.78
CA LEU A 51 -12.05 -2.23 5.22
C LEU A 51 -13.34 -2.85 5.75
N GLY A 52 -14.43 -2.67 5.03
CA GLY A 52 -15.72 -3.24 5.42
C GLY A 52 -15.92 -4.68 5.00
N TYR A 53 -15.02 -5.25 4.21
CA TYR A 53 -15.15 -6.64 3.77
C TYR A 53 -14.70 -7.59 4.88
N PRO A 54 -15.59 -8.45 5.40
CA PRO A 54 -15.22 -9.28 6.54
C PRO A 54 -14.12 -10.29 6.22
N SER A 55 -14.03 -10.74 4.98
CA SER A 55 -13.03 -11.76 4.61
C SER A 55 -11.68 -11.14 4.26
N LEU A 56 -11.57 -9.82 4.30
CA LEU A 56 -10.35 -9.16 3.90
C LEU A 56 -9.64 -8.65 5.15
N VAL A 57 -8.49 -9.24 5.45
CA VAL A 57 -7.71 -8.88 6.63
C VAL A 57 -6.58 -7.98 6.18
N ILE A 58 -6.66 -6.72 6.59
CA ILE A 58 -5.67 -5.71 6.24
C ILE A 58 -4.79 -5.47 7.45
N ASP A 59 -3.48 -5.53 7.27
CA ASP A 59 -2.52 -5.28 8.34
C ASP A 59 -1.93 -3.88 8.28
N VAL A 60 -1.74 -3.38 7.08
CA VAL A 60 -1.10 -2.09 6.87
C VAL A 60 -1.83 -1.35 5.77
N ILE A 61 -2.00 -0.06 5.96
CA ILE A 61 -2.52 0.82 4.92
C ILE A 61 -1.39 1.77 4.53
N VAL A 62 -1.09 1.84 3.25
CA VAL A 62 -0.18 2.85 2.69
C VAL A 62 -1.06 3.79 1.89
N CYS A 63 -1.13 5.04 2.32
CA CYS A 63 -2.06 5.99 1.74
C CYS A 63 -1.35 7.26 1.30
N ASP A 64 -1.59 7.65 0.05
CA ASP A 64 -1.13 8.93 -0.44
C ASP A 64 -1.91 10.04 0.27
N VAL A 65 -1.21 11.04 0.78
CA VAL A 65 -1.85 12.12 1.52
C VAL A 65 -2.82 12.91 0.64
N GLY A 66 -2.61 12.89 -0.66
CA GLY A 66 -3.49 13.57 -1.61
C GLY A 66 -4.62 12.72 -2.13
N ALA A 67 -4.84 11.53 -1.57
CA ALA A 67 -5.92 10.66 -2.03
C ALA A 67 -7.27 11.39 -1.90
N GLY A 68 -8.11 11.23 -2.93
CA GLY A 68 -9.42 11.85 -2.91
C GLY A 68 -10.42 11.04 -2.11
N GLY A 69 -11.69 11.36 -2.29
CA GLY A 69 -12.78 10.73 -1.59
C GLY A 69 -13.38 11.64 -0.56
N ASP A 70 -14.32 11.13 0.21
CA ASP A 70 -15.02 11.93 1.22
C ASP A 70 -14.11 12.29 2.38
N MET A 71 -13.10 11.47 2.64
CA MET A 71 -12.09 11.76 3.66
C MET A 71 -10.76 12.03 2.99
N SER A 72 -9.94 12.85 3.65
CA SER A 72 -8.55 12.98 3.24
C SER A 72 -7.77 11.76 3.75
N GLY A 73 -6.53 11.62 3.28
CA GLY A 73 -5.67 10.56 3.80
C GLY A 73 -5.43 10.69 5.30
N PHE A 74 -5.29 11.91 5.79
CA PHE A 74 -5.13 12.15 7.24
C PHE A 74 -6.37 11.74 8.00
N GLU A 75 -7.54 12.05 7.47
CA GLU A 75 -8.80 11.68 8.13
C GLU A 75 -9.00 10.18 8.13
N LEU A 76 -8.61 9.52 7.06
CA LEU A 76 -8.64 8.06 7.02
C LEU A 76 -7.75 7.48 8.11
N ALA A 77 -6.54 8.02 8.25
CA ALA A 77 -5.62 7.55 9.28
C ALA A 77 -6.21 7.71 10.68
N CYS A 78 -6.87 8.84 10.94
CA CYS A 78 -7.52 9.07 12.22
C CYS A 78 -8.67 8.09 12.46
N TRP A 79 -9.47 7.85 11.42
CA TRP A 79 -10.57 6.92 11.52
C TRP A 79 -10.07 5.50 11.84
N VAL A 80 -9.02 5.07 11.15
CA VAL A 80 -8.46 3.72 11.35
C VAL A 80 -7.90 3.59 12.77
N ARG A 81 -7.18 4.62 13.23
CA ARG A 81 -6.63 4.57 14.59
C ARG A 81 -7.71 4.43 15.63
N ARG A 82 -8.85 5.04 15.39
CA ARG A 82 -9.96 5.02 16.34
C ARG A 82 -10.77 3.73 16.26
N HIS A 83 -10.98 3.20 15.07
CA HIS A 83 -11.89 2.08 14.86
C HIS A 83 -11.21 0.76 14.57
N ARG A 84 -9.98 0.80 14.09
CA ARG A 84 -9.23 -0.41 13.74
C ARG A 84 -7.79 -0.27 14.23
N PRO A 85 -7.57 -0.21 15.56
CA PRO A 85 -6.24 0.13 16.09
C PRO A 85 -5.16 -0.90 15.78
N GLY A 86 -5.55 -2.10 15.36
CA GLY A 86 -4.56 -3.09 14.97
C GLY A 86 -3.98 -2.89 13.59
N ILE A 87 -4.51 -1.95 12.81
CA ILE A 87 -4.01 -1.68 11.46
C ILE A 87 -3.06 -0.50 11.52
N GLU A 88 -1.87 -0.68 10.98
CA GLU A 88 -0.89 0.40 10.89
C GLU A 88 -1.18 1.24 9.66
N VAL A 89 -1.15 2.57 9.77
CA VAL A 89 -1.34 3.46 8.64
C VAL A 89 -0.06 4.23 8.40
N ARG A 90 0.43 4.20 7.18
CA ARG A 90 1.59 4.97 6.76
C ARG A 90 1.17 5.90 5.63
N LEU A 91 1.44 7.19 5.82
CA LEU A 91 1.10 8.20 4.83
C LEU A 91 2.32 8.51 4.01
N ALA A 92 2.12 8.73 2.71
CA ALA A 92 3.19 9.09 1.80
C ALA A 92 2.79 10.32 1.02
N ALA A 93 3.73 11.24 0.83
CA ALA A 93 3.43 12.50 0.15
C ALA A 93 4.02 12.55 -1.26
N SER A 94 4.79 11.55 -1.66
CA SER A 94 5.48 11.56 -2.94
C SER A 94 5.76 10.13 -3.39
N PRO A 95 6.06 9.92 -4.68
CA PRO A 95 6.48 8.60 -5.14
C PRO A 95 7.72 8.09 -4.41
N GLU A 96 8.65 8.98 -4.06
CA GLU A 96 9.84 8.59 -3.31
C GLU A 96 9.46 8.09 -1.92
N GLY A 97 8.56 8.81 -1.25
CA GLY A 97 8.09 8.41 0.07
C GLY A 97 7.36 7.08 0.04
N ALA A 98 6.51 6.90 -0.97
CA ALA A 98 5.77 5.64 -1.11
C ALA A 98 6.74 4.48 -1.38
N ALA A 99 7.74 4.71 -2.23
CA ALA A 99 8.71 3.66 -2.55
C ALA A 99 9.54 3.28 -1.32
N ARG A 100 9.94 4.26 -0.52
CA ARG A 100 10.69 3.99 0.71
C ARG A 100 9.84 3.22 1.71
N THR A 101 8.57 3.60 1.83
CA THR A 101 7.65 2.90 2.72
C THR A 101 7.50 1.44 2.29
N ALA A 102 7.32 1.23 0.98
CA ALA A 102 7.18 -0.13 0.45
C ALA A 102 8.45 -0.95 0.69
N ALA A 103 9.62 -0.34 0.49
CA ALA A 103 10.88 -1.03 0.73
C ALA A 103 11.02 -1.43 2.18
N GLY A 104 10.63 -0.54 3.10
CA GLY A 104 10.67 -0.85 4.53
C GLY A 104 9.75 -2.00 4.88
N LEU A 105 8.56 -2.03 4.28
CA LEU A 105 7.64 -3.14 4.51
C LEU A 105 8.20 -4.44 3.95
N CYS A 106 8.87 -4.39 2.80
CA CYS A 106 9.49 -5.59 2.24
C CYS A 106 10.55 -6.18 3.16
N GLU A 107 11.28 -5.31 3.86
CA GLU A 107 12.35 -5.80 4.74
C GLU A 107 11.83 -6.49 5.98
N ILE A 108 10.64 -6.15 6.43
CA ILE A 108 10.04 -6.78 7.60
C ILE A 108 8.91 -7.73 7.24
N GLY A 109 8.67 -7.88 5.96
CA GLY A 109 7.54 -8.66 5.49
C GLY A 109 7.84 -10.14 5.41
N PRO A 110 6.92 -10.90 4.79
CA PRO A 110 7.00 -12.35 4.84
C PRO A 110 8.23 -12.93 4.17
N HIS A 111 8.77 -12.25 3.18
CA HIS A 111 9.92 -12.77 2.44
C HIS A 111 11.20 -12.01 2.73
N LEU A 112 11.12 -10.89 3.41
CA LEU A 112 12.29 -10.12 3.79
C LEU A 112 13.20 -9.81 2.62
N HIS A 113 12.61 -9.57 1.45
CA HIS A 113 13.37 -9.41 0.24
C HIS A 113 12.68 -8.44 -0.69
N ARG A 114 13.37 -7.42 -1.09
CA ARG A 114 12.81 -6.45 -2.02
C ARG A 114 13.42 -6.68 -3.41
N PRO A 115 12.62 -6.50 -4.46
CA PRO A 115 13.08 -6.81 -5.82
C PRO A 115 14.17 -5.85 -6.32
N TYR A 116 14.16 -4.60 -5.85
CA TYR A 116 15.14 -3.61 -6.27
C TYR A 116 15.05 -2.40 -5.35
N GLU A 117 15.95 -1.47 -5.55
CA GLU A 117 16.04 -0.31 -4.67
C GLU A 117 14.85 0.62 -4.85
N PRO A 118 14.39 1.27 -3.77
CA PRO A 118 13.22 2.15 -3.87
C PRO A 118 13.42 3.33 -4.81
N GLN A 119 14.64 3.81 -4.96
CA GLN A 119 14.88 4.92 -5.88
C GLN A 119 14.58 4.52 -7.32
N PHE A 120 14.86 3.27 -7.68
CA PHE A 120 14.53 2.76 -9.01
C PHE A 120 13.03 2.82 -9.25
N VAL A 121 12.24 2.44 -8.25
CA VAL A 121 10.77 2.49 -8.38
C VAL A 121 10.30 3.93 -8.53
N ALA A 122 10.83 4.84 -7.73
CA ALA A 122 10.45 6.24 -7.80
C ALA A 122 10.79 6.84 -9.16
N ASP A 123 11.96 6.51 -9.70
CA ASP A 123 12.38 7.01 -11.00
C ASP A 123 11.48 6.46 -12.11
N GLU A 124 11.12 5.20 -12.01
CA GLU A 124 10.22 4.58 -12.97
C GLU A 124 8.86 5.25 -12.94
N ILE A 125 8.33 5.53 -11.77
CA ILE A 125 7.05 6.21 -11.63
C ILE A 125 7.11 7.58 -12.30
N ARG A 126 8.16 8.35 -12.03
CA ARG A 126 8.29 9.66 -12.61
C ARG A 126 8.38 9.60 -14.13
N SER A 127 9.13 8.64 -14.64
CA SER A 127 9.29 8.46 -16.08
C SER A 127 7.95 8.12 -16.74
N LEU A 128 7.21 7.19 -16.16
CA LEU A 128 5.92 6.77 -16.71
C LEU A 128 4.89 7.89 -16.64
N ARG A 129 4.91 8.67 -15.56
CA ARG A 129 3.97 9.79 -15.42
C ARG A 129 4.29 10.88 -16.44
N ALA A 130 5.57 11.15 -16.65
CA ALA A 130 5.97 12.13 -17.66
C ALA A 130 5.55 11.69 -19.06
N ALA A 131 5.68 10.42 -19.38
CA ALA A 131 5.26 9.90 -20.66
C ALA A 131 3.74 10.03 -20.83
N ARG A 132 2.98 9.70 -19.79
CA ARG A 132 1.53 9.83 -19.82
C ARG A 132 1.12 11.28 -20.04
N ASP A 133 1.78 12.20 -19.34
CA ASP A 133 1.39 13.61 -19.37
C ASP A 133 1.75 14.29 -20.68
N ARG A 134 2.69 13.71 -21.42
CA ARG A 134 3.01 14.22 -22.75
C ARG A 134 2.07 13.71 -23.85
N ALA A 135 1.32 12.67 -23.55
CA ALA A 135 0.46 12.05 -24.56
C ALA A 135 -0.74 12.93 -24.90
#